data_d43eed750462d80fccbd5341c0804ecf
#
_entry.id   d43eed750462d80fccbd5341c0804ecf
#
_cell.length_a   1.000
_cell.length_b   1.000
_cell.length_c   1.000
_cell.angle_alpha   90.00
_cell.angle_beta   90.00
_cell.angle_gamma   90.00
#
_symmetry.space_group_name_H-M   'P 1'
#
loop_
_entity.id
_entity.type
_entity.pdbx_description
1 polymer ?
#
loop_
_entity_poly.entity_id
_entity_poly.type
_entity_poly.pdbx_seq_one_letter_code
_entity_poly.pdbx_strand_id
1 'polypeptide(L)'
;NENAKSAISTDEKIAEQLLLPPDSNRLCFISCTMSRIAQLKTIIYPVLENVGITPIRIDDMLMPGDNWMDIARMAISKSNMAIVDVSDNSPNVMYEFGLIQAEKEPNAIIVIAEKGSPIPFSFMENRILTYILDWGNHSESENSFQKELQTLCYGIISDHKKLHEPFEDANRLFRKGEFSPCIISAFSELEILFQERHNIKSSRISFPVMIKEQVDVGACSHSAYREVQKQWALRNKIIHGGYKASREDARNALDFALSFNQTDIKTVEQNLC
;
A
#
# COMPACT_ATOMS: atom_id res chain seq x y z
N ASN A 1 -4.06 -24.58 -35.52
CA ASN A 1 -4.52 -24.53 -34.12
C ASN A 1 -3.60 -23.63 -33.29
N GLU A 2 -3.60 -22.39 -33.65
CA GLU A 2 -2.99 -21.28 -32.94
C GLU A 2 -4.13 -20.38 -32.53
N ASN A 3 -4.37 -20.23 -31.24
CA ASN A 3 -5.00 -19.06 -30.63
C ASN A 3 -5.43 -19.37 -29.19
N ALA A 4 -4.43 -19.66 -28.34
CA ALA A 4 -4.56 -19.45 -26.91
C ALA A 4 -3.51 -18.39 -26.52
N LYS A 5 -3.67 -17.14 -27.00
CA LYS A 5 -3.09 -15.99 -26.33
C LYS A 5 -3.84 -15.84 -25.03
N SER A 6 -3.20 -16.24 -23.92
CA SER A 6 -3.67 -15.95 -22.56
C SER A 6 -3.96 -14.46 -22.49
N ALA A 7 -5.21 -14.11 -22.25
CA ALA A 7 -5.57 -12.75 -21.90
C ALA A 7 -4.85 -12.45 -20.58
N ILE A 8 -3.78 -11.67 -20.67
CA ILE A 8 -3.13 -11.05 -19.50
C ILE A 8 -4.24 -10.32 -18.76
N SER A 9 -4.41 -10.58 -17.47
CA SER A 9 -5.46 -9.94 -16.69
C SER A 9 -5.31 -8.41 -16.74
N THR A 10 -6.40 -7.69 -16.65
CA THR A 10 -6.37 -6.22 -16.64
C THR A 10 -5.41 -5.73 -15.56
N ASP A 11 -5.35 -6.41 -14.40
CA ASP A 11 -4.45 -6.12 -13.29
C ASP A 11 -2.96 -6.31 -13.61
N GLU A 12 -2.61 -7.32 -14.43
CA GLU A 12 -1.22 -7.53 -14.87
C GLU A 12 -0.78 -6.50 -15.89
N LYS A 13 -1.66 -6.12 -16.84
CA LYS A 13 -1.36 -5.05 -17.81
C LYS A 13 -1.12 -3.72 -17.15
N ILE A 14 -1.82 -3.42 -16.08
CA ILE A 14 -1.74 -2.14 -15.39
C ILE A 14 -0.58 -2.14 -14.38
N ALA A 15 -0.24 -3.28 -13.80
CA ALA A 15 0.99 -3.42 -13.01
C ALA A 15 2.25 -3.23 -13.88
N GLU A 16 2.22 -3.68 -15.15
CA GLU A 16 3.29 -3.39 -16.14
C GLU A 16 3.29 -1.92 -16.61
N GLN A 17 2.13 -1.28 -16.75
CA GLN A 17 2.00 0.12 -17.11
C GLN A 17 2.39 1.08 -15.98
N LEU A 18 2.14 0.69 -14.75
CA LEU A 18 2.68 1.34 -13.57
C LEU A 18 4.16 1.07 -13.48
N LEU A 19 5.05 1.32 -14.33
CA LEU A 19 6.52 1.20 -14.22
C LEU A 19 7.05 1.60 -12.81
N LEU A 20 6.39 1.08 -11.80
CA LEU A 20 6.71 1.33 -10.39
C LEU A 20 8.04 0.63 -10.12
N PRO A 21 9.00 1.32 -9.55
CA PRO A 21 10.18 0.67 -9.04
C PRO A 21 9.75 -0.51 -8.15
N PRO A 22 10.37 -1.69 -8.26
CA PRO A 22 9.99 -2.87 -7.49
C PRO A 22 10.01 -2.67 -5.97
N ASP A 23 10.57 -1.56 -5.50
CA ASP A 23 10.69 -1.17 -4.08
C ASP A 23 9.71 -0.04 -3.66
N SER A 24 8.80 0.43 -4.53
CA SER A 24 7.86 1.50 -4.18
C SER A 24 6.66 0.96 -3.39
N ASN A 25 6.88 0.60 -2.13
CA ASN A 25 5.83 0.15 -1.22
C ASN A 25 4.89 1.27 -0.75
N ARG A 26 5.03 2.51 -1.27
CA ARG A 26 4.27 3.66 -0.79
C ARG A 26 3.85 4.56 -1.92
N LEU A 27 2.57 4.52 -2.24
CA LEU A 27 1.98 5.32 -3.30
C LEU A 27 1.07 6.41 -2.73
N CYS A 28 1.15 7.61 -3.31
CA CYS A 28 0.22 8.71 -3.04
C CYS A 28 -0.56 9.06 -4.31
N PHE A 29 -1.87 8.89 -4.25
CA PHE A 29 -2.74 9.34 -5.35
C PHE A 29 -2.92 10.86 -5.30
N ILE A 30 -2.65 11.54 -6.42
CA ILE A 30 -2.77 13.00 -6.53
C ILE A 30 -3.98 13.33 -7.40
N SER A 31 -4.98 13.97 -6.80
CA SER A 31 -6.16 14.49 -7.49
C SER A 31 -6.09 16.00 -7.56
N CYS A 32 -5.99 16.56 -8.77
CA CYS A 32 -6.02 17.99 -9.03
C CYS A 32 -6.38 18.27 -10.49
N THR A 33 -6.75 19.52 -10.81
CA THR A 33 -7.01 19.93 -12.19
C THR A 33 -5.73 19.97 -13.03
N MET A 34 -5.87 19.75 -14.35
CA MET A 34 -4.75 19.82 -15.30
C MET A 34 -4.07 21.18 -15.32
N SER A 35 -4.84 22.26 -15.07
CA SER A 35 -4.32 23.63 -15.01
C SER A 35 -3.32 23.83 -13.87
N ARG A 36 -3.41 23.07 -12.78
CA ARG A 36 -2.60 23.22 -11.57
C ARG A 36 -1.44 22.23 -11.46
N ILE A 37 -1.48 21.16 -12.25
CA ILE A 37 -0.53 20.05 -12.05
C ILE A 37 0.93 20.47 -12.17
N ALA A 38 1.27 21.35 -13.12
CA ALA A 38 2.65 21.78 -13.32
C ALA A 38 3.22 22.46 -12.08
N GLN A 39 2.40 23.28 -11.40
CA GLN A 39 2.75 23.99 -10.17
C GLN A 39 2.77 23.06 -8.97
N LEU A 40 1.77 22.21 -8.82
CA LEU A 40 1.71 21.27 -7.72
C LEU A 40 2.85 20.25 -7.76
N LYS A 41 3.27 19.85 -8.96
CA LYS A 41 4.46 18.98 -9.10
C LYS A 41 5.71 19.62 -8.47
N THR A 42 5.89 20.93 -8.57
CA THR A 42 7.08 21.59 -8.00
C THR A 42 7.06 21.69 -6.47
N ILE A 43 5.89 21.75 -5.85
CA ILE A 43 5.76 21.93 -4.40
C ILE A 43 5.45 20.64 -3.64
N ILE A 44 4.75 19.67 -4.26
CA ILE A 44 4.32 18.43 -3.60
C ILE A 44 5.28 17.29 -3.85
N TYR A 45 5.73 17.07 -5.10
CA TYR A 45 6.53 15.90 -5.46
C TYR A 45 7.85 15.83 -4.69
N PRO A 46 8.63 16.93 -4.53
CA PRO A 46 9.85 16.87 -3.73
C PRO A 46 9.60 16.48 -2.27
N VAL A 47 8.45 16.89 -1.70
CA VAL A 47 8.08 16.51 -0.33
C VAL A 47 7.79 15.02 -0.24
N LEU A 48 7.01 14.47 -1.18
CA LEU A 48 6.68 13.05 -1.22
C LEU A 48 7.92 12.18 -1.44
N GLU A 49 8.77 12.55 -2.39
CA GLU A 49 10.02 11.84 -2.69
C GLU A 49 10.96 11.83 -1.48
N ASN A 50 11.10 12.96 -0.78
CA ASN A 50 11.93 13.07 0.44
C ASN A 50 11.45 12.15 1.58
N VAL A 51 10.18 11.80 1.61
CA VAL A 51 9.62 10.86 2.60
C VAL A 51 9.47 9.44 2.05
N GLY A 52 9.96 9.18 0.84
CA GLY A 52 9.94 7.86 0.20
C GLY A 52 8.55 7.44 -0.29
N ILE A 53 7.74 8.41 -0.73
CA ILE A 53 6.41 8.18 -1.32
C ILE A 53 6.46 8.49 -2.81
N THR A 54 5.93 7.61 -3.63
CA THR A 54 5.81 7.81 -5.08
C THR A 54 4.45 8.43 -5.39
N PRO A 55 4.40 9.65 -5.95
CA PRO A 55 3.16 10.25 -6.42
C PRO A 55 2.67 9.54 -7.68
N ILE A 56 1.37 9.29 -7.77
CA ILE A 56 0.72 8.72 -8.95
C ILE A 56 -0.52 9.52 -9.33
N ARG A 57 -0.79 9.61 -10.64
CA ARG A 57 -1.96 10.28 -11.21
C ARG A 57 -2.58 9.43 -12.30
N ILE A 58 -3.89 9.60 -12.51
CA ILE A 58 -4.61 8.91 -13.59
C ILE A 58 -4.02 9.29 -14.95
N ASP A 59 -3.78 10.58 -15.19
CA ASP A 59 -3.30 11.08 -16.48
C ASP A 59 -1.96 10.49 -16.91
N ASP A 60 -1.12 10.12 -15.95
CA ASP A 60 0.19 9.52 -16.22
C ASP A 60 0.06 8.00 -16.57
N MET A 61 -1.14 7.41 -16.42
CA MET A 61 -1.40 5.98 -16.58
C MET A 61 -2.36 5.64 -17.73
N LEU A 62 -3.10 6.63 -18.25
CA LEU A 62 -4.11 6.41 -19.28
C LEU A 62 -3.49 6.14 -20.64
N MET A 63 -3.94 5.04 -21.28
CA MET A 63 -3.65 4.74 -22.67
C MET A 63 -4.89 4.94 -23.56
N PRO A 64 -4.75 5.22 -24.86
CA PRO A 64 -5.89 5.32 -25.75
C PRO A 64 -6.76 4.06 -25.72
N GLY A 65 -8.03 4.21 -25.37
CA GLY A 65 -9.00 3.11 -25.28
C GLY A 65 -9.23 2.57 -23.87
N ASP A 66 -8.50 3.05 -22.87
CA ASP A 66 -8.70 2.65 -21.48
C ASP A 66 -9.98 3.26 -20.89
N ASN A 67 -10.61 2.53 -19.98
CA ASN A 67 -11.65 3.06 -19.12
C ASN A 67 -11.01 3.81 -17.93
N TRP A 68 -11.04 5.13 -18.00
CA TRP A 68 -10.44 5.97 -16.96
C TRP A 68 -10.97 5.68 -15.54
N MET A 69 -12.25 5.26 -15.41
CA MET A 69 -12.85 4.95 -14.11
C MET A 69 -12.24 3.70 -13.46
N ASP A 70 -11.93 2.68 -14.26
CA ASP A 70 -11.31 1.46 -13.75
C ASP A 70 -9.87 1.74 -13.34
N ILE A 71 -9.15 2.55 -14.13
CA ILE A 71 -7.79 3.00 -13.81
C ILE A 71 -7.78 3.86 -12.54
N ALA A 72 -8.74 4.81 -12.41
CA ALA A 72 -8.87 5.64 -11.22
C ALA A 72 -9.08 4.81 -9.95
N ARG A 73 -10.06 3.92 -9.97
CA ARG A 73 -10.36 3.04 -8.82
C ARG A 73 -9.15 2.21 -8.42
N MET A 74 -8.46 1.65 -9.40
CA MET A 74 -7.30 0.84 -9.11
C MET A 74 -6.12 1.67 -8.58
N ALA A 75 -5.81 2.81 -9.17
CA ALA A 75 -4.77 3.71 -8.68
C ALA A 75 -5.06 4.16 -7.24
N ILE A 76 -6.33 4.52 -6.95
CA ILE A 76 -6.77 4.86 -5.60
C ILE A 76 -6.63 3.66 -4.67
N SER A 77 -7.13 2.48 -5.04
CA SER A 77 -7.07 1.27 -4.21
C SER A 77 -5.64 0.88 -3.86
N LYS A 78 -4.71 0.95 -4.81
CA LYS A 78 -3.28 0.62 -4.61
C LYS A 78 -2.50 1.69 -3.85
N SER A 79 -3.01 2.92 -3.76
CA SER A 79 -2.34 4.00 -3.03
C SER A 79 -2.49 3.83 -1.52
N ASN A 80 -1.47 4.22 -0.75
CA ASN A 80 -1.52 4.24 0.72
C ASN A 80 -2.22 5.50 1.23
N MET A 81 -2.15 6.58 0.48
CA MET A 81 -2.74 7.86 0.82
C MET A 81 -3.16 8.63 -0.43
N ALA A 82 -3.91 9.70 -0.23
CA ALA A 82 -4.29 10.60 -1.31
C ALA A 82 -4.10 12.06 -0.91
N ILE A 83 -3.71 12.89 -1.89
CA ILE A 83 -3.73 14.35 -1.79
C ILE A 83 -4.73 14.88 -2.81
N VAL A 84 -5.67 15.70 -2.35
CA VAL A 84 -6.76 16.24 -3.18
C VAL A 84 -6.70 17.76 -3.14
N ASP A 85 -6.49 18.39 -4.30
CA ASP A 85 -6.54 19.86 -4.45
C ASP A 85 -7.95 20.31 -4.86
N VAL A 86 -8.63 21.00 -3.94
CA VAL A 86 -10.00 21.46 -4.13
C VAL A 86 -10.10 22.91 -4.57
N SER A 87 -9.01 23.56 -4.93
CA SER A 87 -8.93 25.00 -5.25
C SER A 87 -9.87 25.46 -6.36
N ASP A 88 -10.01 24.65 -7.41
CA ASP A 88 -10.79 25.00 -8.60
C ASP A 88 -12.24 24.51 -8.55
N ASN A 89 -12.64 23.83 -7.48
CA ASN A 89 -13.97 23.23 -7.33
C ASN A 89 -14.39 22.40 -8.57
N SER A 90 -13.44 21.66 -9.14
CA SER A 90 -13.63 20.88 -10.37
C SER A 90 -14.55 19.68 -10.14
N PRO A 91 -15.57 19.45 -11.00
CA PRO A 91 -16.43 18.28 -10.90
C PRO A 91 -15.66 16.95 -10.95
N ASN A 92 -14.58 16.88 -11.75
CA ASN A 92 -13.75 15.68 -11.85
C ASN A 92 -13.02 15.40 -10.54
N VAL A 93 -12.42 16.42 -9.93
CA VAL A 93 -11.77 16.30 -8.61
C VAL A 93 -12.77 15.90 -7.53
N MET A 94 -13.99 16.47 -7.57
CA MET A 94 -15.05 16.08 -6.61
C MET A 94 -15.47 14.63 -6.78
N TYR A 95 -15.56 14.14 -8.01
CA TYR A 95 -15.85 12.73 -8.27
C TYR A 95 -14.73 11.80 -7.77
N GLU A 96 -13.47 12.12 -8.08
CA GLU A 96 -12.32 11.38 -7.59
C GLU A 96 -12.27 11.40 -6.06
N PHE A 97 -12.57 12.52 -5.43
CA PHE A 97 -12.64 12.62 -3.98
C PHE A 97 -13.68 11.67 -3.37
N GLY A 98 -14.86 11.57 -4.00
CA GLY A 98 -15.87 10.60 -3.58
C GLY A 98 -15.37 9.15 -3.65
N LEU A 99 -14.63 8.79 -4.70
CA LEU A 99 -13.99 7.48 -4.81
C LEU A 99 -12.91 7.28 -3.74
N ILE A 100 -12.10 8.30 -3.49
CA ILE A 100 -11.05 8.28 -2.47
C ILE A 100 -11.66 8.07 -1.09
N GLN A 101 -12.74 8.78 -0.73
CA GLN A 101 -13.43 8.62 0.55
C GLN A 101 -14.07 7.23 0.72
N ALA A 102 -14.46 6.59 -0.36
CA ALA A 102 -15.01 5.23 -0.32
C ALA A 102 -13.93 4.15 -0.07
N GLU A 103 -12.68 4.42 -0.44
CA GLU A 103 -11.57 3.46 -0.44
C GLU A 103 -10.53 3.71 0.67
N LYS A 104 -10.45 4.94 1.19
CA LYS A 104 -9.43 5.36 2.13
C LYS A 104 -10.01 5.80 3.47
N GLU A 105 -9.26 5.51 4.53
CA GLU A 105 -9.56 6.07 5.84
C GLU A 105 -9.36 7.60 5.83
N PRO A 106 -10.16 8.35 6.59
CA PRO A 106 -10.08 9.83 6.60
C PRO A 106 -8.69 10.39 6.93
N ASN A 107 -7.92 9.69 7.77
CA ASN A 107 -6.56 10.08 8.16
C ASN A 107 -5.52 9.84 7.05
N ALA A 108 -5.85 9.06 6.02
CA ALA A 108 -5.02 8.83 4.85
C ALA A 108 -5.31 9.81 3.70
N ILE A 109 -6.18 10.81 3.91
CA ILE A 109 -6.57 11.80 2.92
C ILE A 109 -6.09 13.17 3.36
N ILE A 110 -5.26 13.82 2.54
CA ILE A 110 -4.83 15.21 2.73
C ILE A 110 -5.58 16.07 1.72
N VAL A 111 -6.40 16.99 2.21
CA VAL A 111 -7.06 17.99 1.37
C VAL A 111 -6.22 19.25 1.36
N ILE A 112 -5.92 19.76 0.18
CA ILE A 112 -5.18 21.01 -0.01
C ILE A 112 -6.00 22.01 -0.81
N ALA A 113 -5.73 23.30 -0.60
CA ALA A 113 -6.33 24.36 -1.38
C ALA A 113 -5.40 25.57 -1.48
N GLU A 114 -5.47 26.31 -2.60
CA GLU A 114 -4.81 27.61 -2.69
C GLU A 114 -5.52 28.61 -1.76
N LYS A 115 -4.73 29.41 -1.09
CA LYS A 115 -5.26 30.41 -0.15
C LYS A 115 -6.21 31.39 -0.86
N GLY A 116 -7.44 31.50 -0.36
CA GLY A 116 -8.48 32.34 -0.94
C GLY A 116 -9.39 31.65 -1.96
N SER A 117 -9.13 30.39 -2.30
CA SER A 117 -10.06 29.62 -3.12
C SER A 117 -11.39 29.37 -2.42
N PRO A 118 -12.51 29.35 -3.15
CA PRO A 118 -13.81 28.98 -2.59
C PRO A 118 -13.84 27.49 -2.28
N ILE A 119 -13.88 27.16 -1.01
CA ILE A 119 -13.90 25.76 -0.56
C ILE A 119 -15.34 25.28 -0.51
N PRO A 120 -15.68 24.13 -1.16
CA PRO A 120 -17.01 23.56 -1.08
C PRO A 120 -17.37 23.18 0.36
N PHE A 121 -18.65 23.32 0.71
CA PHE A 121 -19.17 23.02 2.05
C PHE A 121 -18.84 21.59 2.53
N SER A 122 -18.83 20.64 1.62
CA SER A 122 -18.50 19.24 1.90
C SER A 122 -17.09 19.00 2.48
N PHE A 123 -16.20 19.99 2.36
CA PHE A 123 -14.83 19.91 2.90
C PHE A 123 -14.63 20.68 4.19
N MET A 124 -15.64 21.41 4.68
CA MET A 124 -15.49 22.25 5.88
C MET A 124 -15.20 21.47 7.16
N GLU A 125 -15.53 20.18 7.19
CA GLU A 125 -15.21 19.28 8.31
C GLU A 125 -13.80 18.72 8.23
N ASN A 126 -13.12 18.86 7.08
CA ASN A 126 -11.77 18.35 6.88
C ASN A 126 -10.74 19.41 7.25
N ARG A 127 -9.60 18.97 7.79
CA ARG A 127 -8.44 19.85 7.90
C ARG A 127 -7.88 20.11 6.51
N ILE A 128 -7.97 21.35 6.04
CA ILE A 128 -7.45 21.76 4.75
C ILE A 128 -6.10 22.45 4.94
N LEU A 129 -5.09 21.92 4.26
CA LEU A 129 -3.78 22.54 4.21
C LEU A 129 -3.75 23.57 3.07
N THR A 130 -3.52 24.83 3.38
CA THR A 130 -3.52 25.90 2.37
C THR A 130 -2.12 26.24 1.89
N TYR A 131 -1.98 26.44 0.57
CA TYR A 131 -0.77 26.87 -0.08
C TYR A 131 -0.96 28.19 -0.83
N ILE A 132 0.13 28.86 -1.17
CA ILE A 132 0.13 30.09 -1.98
C ILE A 132 1.00 29.82 -3.20
N LEU A 133 0.44 30.04 -4.38
CA LEU A 133 1.19 30.04 -5.63
C LEU A 133 1.64 31.48 -5.90
N ASP A 134 2.85 31.81 -5.47
CA ASP A 134 3.47 33.10 -5.80
C ASP A 134 4.55 32.91 -6.87
N TRP A 135 4.37 33.54 -8.03
CA TRP A 135 5.23 33.39 -9.20
C TRP A 135 6.57 34.11 -9.09
N GLY A 136 6.82 34.82 -8.01
CA GLY A 136 7.96 35.73 -7.90
C GLY A 136 8.86 35.56 -6.68
N ASN A 137 8.39 35.02 -5.60
CA ASN A 137 9.16 34.87 -4.36
C ASN A 137 8.84 33.52 -3.71
N HIS A 138 9.70 32.54 -3.90
CA HIS A 138 9.71 31.32 -3.11
C HIS A 138 10.06 31.65 -1.66
N SER A 139 9.06 32.09 -0.90
CA SER A 139 9.27 32.63 0.42
C SER A 139 8.84 31.66 1.53
N GLU A 140 8.94 32.11 2.76
CA GLU A 140 8.64 31.41 4.01
C GLU A 140 7.31 30.64 4.01
N SER A 141 6.30 31.07 3.20
CA SER A 141 5.00 30.40 3.09
C SER A 141 5.06 29.05 2.36
N GLU A 142 5.88 28.92 1.31
CA GLU A 142 6.09 27.64 0.60
C GLU A 142 6.82 26.64 1.50
N ASN A 143 7.86 27.11 2.18
CA ASN A 143 8.60 26.29 3.15
C ASN A 143 7.70 25.83 4.32
N SER A 144 6.76 26.67 4.75
CA SER A 144 5.80 26.32 5.81
C SER A 144 4.81 25.24 5.33
N PHE A 145 4.25 25.40 4.13
CA PHE A 145 3.37 24.40 3.52
C PHE A 145 4.07 23.05 3.34
N GLN A 146 5.28 23.07 2.77
CA GLN A 146 6.05 21.86 2.53
C GLN A 146 6.40 21.11 3.83
N LYS A 147 6.78 21.85 4.90
CA LYS A 147 7.03 21.26 6.22
C LYS A 147 5.78 20.66 6.85
N GLU A 148 4.65 21.33 6.73
CA GLU A 148 3.38 20.83 7.26
C GLU A 148 2.91 19.60 6.46
N LEU A 149 3.00 19.63 5.14
CA LEU A 149 2.73 18.49 4.27
C LEU A 149 3.64 17.30 4.61
N GLN A 150 4.93 17.54 4.77
CA GLN A 150 5.90 16.51 5.16
C GLN A 150 5.54 15.89 6.51
N THR A 151 5.15 16.69 7.49
CA THR A 151 4.73 16.22 8.81
C THR A 151 3.49 15.33 8.72
N LEU A 152 2.49 15.72 7.92
CA LEU A 152 1.30 14.93 7.68
C LEU A 152 1.63 13.60 6.97
N CYS A 153 2.47 13.64 5.95
CA CYS A 153 2.93 12.43 5.26
C CYS A 153 3.66 11.47 6.21
N TYR A 154 4.55 11.97 7.06
CA TYR A 154 5.19 11.15 8.09
C TYR A 154 4.20 10.58 9.09
N GLY A 155 3.20 11.37 9.50
CA GLY A 155 2.12 10.91 10.38
C GLY A 155 1.37 9.74 9.76
N ILE A 156 0.91 9.89 8.53
CA ILE A 156 0.19 8.85 7.78
C ILE A 156 1.04 7.59 7.63
N ILE A 157 2.31 7.72 7.22
CA ILE A 157 3.22 6.57 7.07
C ILE A 157 3.48 5.90 8.43
N SER A 158 3.66 6.69 9.49
CA SER A 158 3.89 6.16 10.84
C SER A 158 2.65 5.49 11.39
N ASP A 159 1.48 6.02 11.10
CA ASP A 159 0.20 5.43 11.46
C ASP A 159 -0.09 4.19 10.60
N HIS A 160 0.24 4.19 9.31
CA HIS A 160 0.24 2.97 8.50
C HIS A 160 1.22 1.91 9.02
N LYS A 161 2.38 2.29 9.54
CA LYS A 161 3.25 1.34 10.26
C LYS A 161 2.66 0.88 11.58
N LYS A 162 1.82 1.70 12.23
CA LYS A 162 1.07 1.34 13.45
C LYS A 162 -0.27 0.66 13.15
N LEU A 163 -0.93 1.03 12.03
CA LEU A 163 -2.23 0.52 11.59
C LEU A 163 -2.13 -0.78 10.81
N HIS A 164 -1.01 -1.12 10.21
CA HIS A 164 -0.70 -2.48 9.87
C HIS A 164 -0.15 -3.17 11.12
N GLU A 165 -1.05 -3.45 12.06
CA GLU A 165 -0.80 -4.62 12.90
C GLU A 165 -0.54 -5.78 11.92
N PRO A 166 0.58 -6.50 12.09
CA PRO A 166 0.87 -7.62 11.21
C PRO A 166 -0.37 -8.51 11.08
N PHE A 167 -0.73 -8.85 9.86
CA PHE A 167 -1.89 -9.71 9.53
C PHE A 167 -3.26 -9.05 9.67
N GLU A 168 -3.38 -7.73 9.54
CA GLU A 168 -4.68 -7.04 9.63
C GLU A 168 -5.65 -7.47 8.53
N ASP A 169 -5.19 -7.60 7.29
CA ASP A 169 -6.00 -8.10 6.18
C ASP A 169 -6.45 -9.55 6.41
N ALA A 170 -5.57 -10.39 6.90
CA ALA A 170 -5.91 -11.75 7.26
C ALA A 170 -6.93 -11.80 8.41
N ASN A 171 -6.79 -10.94 9.43
CA ASN A 171 -7.75 -10.80 10.51
C ASN A 171 -9.12 -10.31 10.01
N ARG A 172 -9.15 -9.35 9.08
CA ARG A 172 -10.38 -8.87 8.45
C ARG A 172 -11.11 -9.98 7.68
N LEU A 173 -10.39 -10.76 6.89
CA LEU A 173 -10.92 -11.92 6.17
C LEU A 173 -11.46 -12.99 7.14
N PHE A 174 -10.77 -13.24 8.24
CA PHE A 174 -11.23 -14.13 9.29
C PHE A 174 -12.57 -13.69 9.89
N ARG A 175 -12.72 -12.40 10.23
CA ARG A 175 -13.96 -11.83 10.76
C ARG A 175 -15.13 -11.94 9.79
N LYS A 176 -14.85 -11.84 8.47
CA LYS A 176 -15.84 -12.00 7.39
C LYS A 176 -16.21 -13.47 7.13
N GLY A 177 -15.53 -14.45 7.74
CA GLY A 177 -15.74 -15.87 7.49
C GLY A 177 -15.07 -16.39 6.21
N GLU A 178 -14.16 -15.60 5.62
CA GLU A 178 -13.42 -15.93 4.41
C GLU A 178 -12.12 -16.68 4.78
N PHE A 179 -12.24 -17.92 5.24
CA PHE A 179 -11.15 -18.65 5.90
C PHE A 179 -10.01 -19.06 4.95
N SER A 180 -10.31 -19.47 3.73
CA SER A 180 -9.29 -19.81 2.73
C SER A 180 -8.47 -18.59 2.30
N PRO A 181 -9.08 -17.45 1.91
CA PRO A 181 -8.37 -16.20 1.67
C PRO A 181 -7.58 -15.69 2.89
N CYS A 182 -8.11 -15.85 4.10
CA CYS A 182 -7.42 -15.49 5.34
C CYS A 182 -6.06 -16.19 5.47
N ILE A 183 -6.02 -17.51 5.27
CA ILE A 183 -4.77 -18.29 5.35
C ILE A 183 -3.79 -17.85 4.27
N ILE A 184 -4.25 -17.64 3.04
CA ILE A 184 -3.38 -17.19 1.94
C ILE A 184 -2.79 -15.82 2.26
N SER A 185 -3.59 -14.86 2.72
CA SER A 185 -3.16 -13.52 3.11
C SER A 185 -2.13 -13.56 4.23
N ALA A 186 -2.40 -14.32 5.32
CA ALA A 186 -1.49 -14.45 6.45
C ALA A 186 -0.10 -14.97 6.04
N PHE A 187 -0.06 -15.97 5.17
CA PHE A 187 1.21 -16.52 4.70
C PHE A 187 1.93 -15.65 3.71
N SER A 188 1.22 -14.94 2.83
CA SER A 188 1.83 -13.97 1.91
C SER A 188 2.51 -12.83 2.68
N GLU A 189 1.84 -12.31 3.70
CA GLU A 189 2.39 -11.26 4.55
C GLU A 189 3.57 -11.74 5.40
N LEU A 190 3.45 -12.95 5.99
CA LEU A 190 4.53 -13.55 6.76
C LEU A 190 5.81 -13.74 5.92
N GLU A 191 5.65 -14.16 4.67
CA GLU A 191 6.75 -14.34 3.72
C GLU A 191 7.44 -13.00 3.42
N ILE A 192 6.66 -11.93 3.17
CA ILE A 192 7.16 -10.58 2.92
C ILE A 192 7.93 -10.06 4.14
N LEU A 193 7.32 -10.11 5.33
CA LEU A 193 7.93 -9.64 6.57
C LEU A 193 9.25 -10.36 6.87
N PHE A 194 9.30 -11.66 6.60
CA PHE A 194 10.51 -12.46 6.79
C PHE A 194 11.59 -12.09 5.78
N GLN A 195 11.24 -11.93 4.50
CA GLN A 195 12.17 -11.51 3.45
C GLN A 195 12.79 -10.15 3.75
N GLU A 196 11.97 -9.18 4.12
CA GLU A 196 12.42 -7.83 4.50
C GLU A 196 13.40 -7.87 5.67
N ARG A 197 13.07 -8.61 6.73
CA ARG A 197 13.86 -8.69 7.95
C ARG A 197 15.22 -9.35 7.75
N HIS A 198 15.25 -10.39 6.93
CA HIS A 198 16.48 -11.14 6.63
C HIS A 198 17.18 -10.65 5.36
N ASN A 199 16.73 -9.54 4.78
CA ASN A 199 17.29 -8.94 3.54
C ASN A 199 17.40 -9.94 2.37
N ILE A 200 16.39 -10.81 2.21
CA ILE A 200 16.32 -11.82 1.18
C ILE A 200 15.71 -11.23 -0.08
N LYS A 201 16.52 -11.00 -1.12
CA LYS A 201 16.09 -10.34 -2.37
C LYS A 201 15.47 -11.28 -3.42
N SER A 202 15.21 -12.53 -3.12
CA SER A 202 14.77 -13.52 -4.12
C SER A 202 13.29 -13.87 -3.98
N SER A 203 12.49 -13.50 -4.99
CA SER A 203 11.09 -13.94 -5.16
C SER A 203 10.93 -15.39 -5.67
N ARG A 204 12.03 -16.10 -5.93
CA ARG A 204 12.01 -17.46 -6.53
C ARG A 204 12.13 -18.58 -5.53
N ILE A 205 12.39 -18.27 -4.27
CA ILE A 205 12.61 -19.26 -3.20
C ILE A 205 11.33 -19.33 -2.37
N SER A 206 10.78 -20.52 -2.16
CA SER A 206 9.58 -20.68 -1.33
C SER A 206 9.89 -20.45 0.15
N PHE A 207 8.92 -19.95 0.90
CA PHE A 207 9.05 -19.64 2.32
C PHE A 207 9.66 -20.77 3.16
N PRO A 208 9.26 -22.08 3.03
CA PRO A 208 9.92 -23.16 3.76
C PRO A 208 11.40 -23.34 3.44
N VAL A 209 11.82 -23.02 2.21
CA VAL A 209 13.25 -23.11 1.83
C VAL A 209 14.03 -21.98 2.48
N MET A 210 13.49 -20.75 2.52
CA MET A 210 14.11 -19.64 3.23
C MET A 210 14.30 -19.94 4.71
N ILE A 211 13.26 -20.51 5.36
CA ILE A 211 13.37 -20.91 6.77
C ILE A 211 14.41 -22.01 6.97
N LYS A 212 14.51 -22.97 6.06
CA LYS A 212 15.53 -24.02 6.14
C LYS A 212 16.94 -23.44 6.11
N GLU A 213 17.21 -22.50 5.23
CA GLU A 213 18.51 -21.80 5.18
C GLU A 213 18.83 -21.11 6.50
N GLN A 214 17.83 -20.49 7.15
CA GLN A 214 18.01 -19.87 8.47
C GLN A 214 18.22 -20.89 9.59
N VAL A 215 17.65 -22.09 9.48
CA VAL A 215 17.94 -23.20 10.40
C VAL A 215 19.38 -23.70 10.24
N ASP A 216 19.85 -23.83 8.99
CA ASP A 216 21.21 -24.33 8.69
C ASP A 216 22.30 -23.38 9.21
N VAL A 217 22.01 -22.08 9.32
CA VAL A 217 22.91 -21.07 9.94
C VAL A 217 22.63 -20.82 11.43
N GLY A 218 21.70 -21.56 12.03
CA GLY A 218 21.37 -21.47 13.46
C GLY A 218 20.48 -20.31 13.88
N ALA A 219 19.96 -19.53 12.92
CA ALA A 219 19.09 -18.38 13.18
C ALA A 219 17.62 -18.78 13.48
N CYS A 220 17.19 -19.95 13.04
CA CYS A 220 15.87 -20.50 13.33
C CYS A 220 15.97 -21.92 13.93
N SER A 221 14.93 -22.32 14.69
CA SER A 221 14.89 -23.66 15.28
C SER A 221 14.32 -24.71 14.31
N HIS A 222 14.74 -25.97 14.45
CA HIS A 222 14.16 -27.10 13.72
C HIS A 222 12.66 -27.31 14.02
N SER A 223 12.19 -26.91 15.20
CA SER A 223 10.76 -26.97 15.55
C SER A 223 9.94 -25.94 14.78
N ALA A 224 10.46 -24.72 14.65
CA ALA A 224 9.84 -23.67 13.84
C ALA A 224 9.73 -24.09 12.37
N TYR A 225 10.80 -24.67 11.80
CA TYR A 225 10.79 -25.18 10.45
C TYR A 225 9.72 -26.24 10.20
N ARG A 226 9.57 -27.21 11.11
CA ARG A 226 8.54 -28.26 11.01
C ARG A 226 7.12 -27.69 11.02
N GLU A 227 6.87 -26.70 11.86
CA GLU A 227 5.55 -26.06 11.91
C GLU A 227 5.28 -25.22 10.65
N VAL A 228 6.29 -24.49 10.15
CA VAL A 228 6.20 -23.82 8.83
C VAL A 228 5.83 -24.80 7.72
N GLN A 229 6.49 -25.96 7.64
CA GLN A 229 6.17 -26.97 6.63
C GLN A 229 4.73 -27.47 6.71
N LYS A 230 4.23 -27.71 7.92
CA LYS A 230 2.85 -28.16 8.14
C LYS A 230 1.84 -27.12 7.68
N GLN A 231 2.03 -25.87 8.09
CA GLN A 231 1.14 -24.78 7.74
C GLN A 231 1.22 -24.43 6.24
N TRP A 232 2.40 -24.47 5.66
CA TRP A 232 2.61 -24.30 4.21
C TRP A 232 1.92 -25.38 3.38
N ALA A 233 1.92 -26.63 3.87
CA ALA A 233 1.18 -27.72 3.22
C ALA A 233 -0.35 -27.45 3.21
N LEU A 234 -0.90 -26.86 4.27
CA LEU A 234 -2.31 -26.44 4.32
C LEU A 234 -2.59 -25.35 3.28
N ARG A 235 -1.76 -24.29 3.23
CA ARG A 235 -1.87 -23.22 2.22
C ARG A 235 -1.84 -23.80 0.80
N ASN A 236 -0.95 -24.72 0.51
CA ASN A 236 -0.86 -25.34 -0.81
C ASN A 236 -2.07 -26.21 -1.16
N LYS A 237 -2.67 -26.92 -0.20
CA LYS A 237 -3.93 -27.65 -0.40
C LYS A 237 -5.08 -26.71 -0.78
N ILE A 238 -5.09 -25.50 -0.24
CA ILE A 238 -6.09 -24.47 -0.58
C ILE A 238 -5.87 -23.98 -2.01
N ILE A 239 -4.64 -23.61 -2.35
CA ILE A 239 -4.32 -22.98 -3.66
C ILE A 239 -4.44 -23.98 -4.81
N HIS A 240 -3.90 -25.19 -4.65
CA HIS A 240 -3.78 -26.16 -5.72
C HIS A 240 -4.78 -27.32 -5.64
N GLY A 241 -5.31 -27.60 -4.46
CA GLY A 241 -6.14 -28.77 -4.19
C GLY A 241 -7.63 -28.45 -3.98
N GLY A 242 -8.05 -27.19 -4.07
CA GLY A 242 -9.45 -26.80 -3.86
C GLY A 242 -9.98 -27.05 -2.44
N TYR A 243 -9.10 -27.25 -1.46
CA TYR A 243 -9.49 -27.43 -0.07
C TYR A 243 -10.16 -26.16 0.47
N LYS A 244 -11.31 -26.29 1.08
CA LYS A 244 -12.00 -25.22 1.78
C LYS A 244 -11.61 -25.22 3.25
N ALA A 245 -10.88 -24.20 3.68
CA ALA A 245 -10.43 -24.09 5.06
C ALA A 245 -11.62 -23.90 6.03
N SER A 246 -11.51 -24.52 7.17
CA SER A 246 -12.42 -24.30 8.30
C SER A 246 -12.02 -23.04 9.08
N ARG A 247 -12.92 -22.62 9.99
CA ARG A 247 -12.61 -21.53 10.94
C ARG A 247 -11.43 -21.87 11.85
N GLU A 248 -11.31 -23.13 12.23
CA GLU A 248 -10.22 -23.62 13.07
C GLU A 248 -8.88 -23.58 12.32
N ASP A 249 -8.85 -24.01 11.07
CA ASP A 249 -7.66 -23.92 10.19
C ASP A 249 -7.17 -22.47 10.08
N ALA A 250 -8.08 -21.53 9.84
CA ALA A 250 -7.75 -20.12 9.70
C ALA A 250 -7.24 -19.49 11.01
N ARG A 251 -7.84 -19.87 12.16
CA ARG A 251 -7.38 -19.42 13.47
C ARG A 251 -5.97 -19.94 13.75
N ASN A 252 -5.74 -21.22 13.57
CA ASN A 252 -4.44 -21.84 13.80
C ASN A 252 -3.34 -21.23 12.92
N ALA A 253 -3.67 -20.91 11.66
CA ALA A 253 -2.75 -20.27 10.73
C ALA A 253 -2.41 -18.82 11.15
N LEU A 254 -3.39 -18.04 11.60
CA LEU A 254 -3.18 -16.69 12.12
C LEU A 254 -2.36 -16.69 13.41
N ASP A 255 -2.71 -17.54 14.39
CA ASP A 255 -2.00 -17.65 15.65
C ASP A 255 -0.55 -18.08 15.41
N PHE A 256 -0.33 -18.99 14.47
CA PHE A 256 1.01 -19.38 14.04
C PHE A 256 1.77 -18.19 13.41
N ALA A 257 1.18 -17.47 12.46
CA ALA A 257 1.83 -16.37 11.75
C ALA A 257 2.23 -15.24 12.72
N LEU A 258 1.35 -14.88 13.65
CA LEU A 258 1.61 -13.89 14.69
C LEU A 258 2.75 -14.33 15.61
N SER A 259 2.69 -15.57 16.13
CA SER A 259 3.70 -16.12 17.04
C SER A 259 5.07 -16.24 16.36
N PHE A 260 5.09 -16.73 15.11
CA PHE A 260 6.33 -16.86 14.35
C PHE A 260 6.96 -15.50 14.10
N ASN A 261 6.19 -14.51 13.64
CA ASN A 261 6.66 -13.16 13.39
C ASN A 261 7.28 -12.52 14.64
N GLN A 262 6.65 -12.68 15.81
CA GLN A 262 7.16 -12.15 17.09
C GLN A 262 8.46 -12.82 17.52
N THR A 263 8.56 -14.13 17.33
CA THR A 263 9.78 -14.91 17.68
C THR A 263 10.94 -14.53 16.78
N ASP A 264 10.68 -14.36 15.48
CA ASP A 264 11.68 -13.98 14.49
C ASP A 264 12.23 -12.56 14.76
N ILE A 265 11.38 -11.59 15.14
CA ILE A 265 11.82 -10.25 15.58
C ILE A 265 12.83 -10.33 16.71
N LYS A 266 12.51 -11.08 17.77
CA LYS A 266 13.40 -11.23 18.93
C LYS A 266 14.73 -11.86 18.59
N THR A 267 14.74 -12.82 17.68
CA THR A 267 15.96 -13.47 17.22
C THR A 267 16.88 -12.52 16.46
N VAL A 268 16.32 -11.69 15.59
CA VAL A 268 17.12 -10.71 14.83
C VAL A 268 17.67 -9.62 15.74
N GLU A 269 16.88 -9.10 16.70
CA GLU A 269 17.33 -8.11 17.68
C GLU A 269 18.49 -8.63 18.56
N GLN A 270 18.45 -9.90 18.96
CA GLN A 270 19.53 -10.53 19.75
C GLN A 270 20.82 -10.71 18.94
N ASN A 271 20.75 -10.87 17.63
CA ASN A 271 21.91 -11.02 16.75
C ASN A 271 22.57 -9.69 16.35
N LEU A 272 21.91 -8.55 16.65
CA LEU A 272 22.43 -7.19 16.38
C LEU A 272 23.12 -6.56 17.62
N CYS A 273 23.03 -7.18 18.78
CA CYS A 273 23.75 -6.82 20.02
C CYS A 273 25.02 -7.64 20.18
#